data_5e708107609dcf42b354a51da2d1e218
#
_entry.id   5e708107609dcf42b354a51da2d1e218
#
_cell.length_a   1.000
_cell.length_b   1.000
_cell.length_c   1.000
_cell.angle_alpha   90.00
_cell.angle_beta   90.00
_cell.angle_gamma   90.00
#
_symmetry.space_group_name_H-M   'P 1'
#
loop_
_entity.id
_entity.type
_entity.pdbx_description
1 polymer ?
#
loop_
_entity_poly.entity_id
_entity_poly.type
_entity_poly.pdbx_seq_one_letter_code
_entity_poly.pdbx_strand_id
1 'polypeptide(L)'
;MAFRSNAALCGAVLVLAVSVTAARSGAVDSSAVLDAASGDAIVGAASMYNPFRPGWREGGPNTASGERYDPSVWAAAIKTSLREKFGGVQYGAKPTYALVEAVGKKVIVKINDVGPLTPGRIIDFNERTMRLFDPSLERGVIHGVSVTPLSGDWIPGPVG
;
A
#
# COMPACT_ATOMS: atom_id res chain seq x y z
N MET A 1 -15.29 -36.96 72.96
CA MET A 1 -15.02 -35.55 72.58
C MET A 1 -14.49 -35.54 71.17
N ALA A 2 -15.35 -35.16 70.20
CA ALA A 2 -14.96 -35.16 68.82
C ALA A 2 -15.03 -33.69 68.30
N PHE A 3 -13.86 -33.17 67.91
CA PHE A 3 -13.77 -31.86 67.25
C PHE A 3 -13.98 -32.04 65.72
N ARG A 4 -15.02 -31.44 65.21
CA ARG A 4 -15.26 -31.32 63.75
C ARG A 4 -14.61 -30.04 63.29
N SER A 5 -13.66 -30.17 62.38
CA SER A 5 -13.03 -29.03 61.67
C SER A 5 -13.81 -28.76 60.36
N ASN A 6 -14.41 -27.59 60.22
CA ASN A 6 -15.03 -27.11 59.01
C ASN A 6 -13.97 -26.45 58.13
N ALA A 7 -13.68 -27.05 56.99
CA ALA A 7 -12.88 -26.41 55.95
C ALA A 7 -13.82 -25.64 55.01
N ALA A 8 -13.67 -24.31 55.00
CA ALA A 8 -14.35 -23.45 54.06
C ALA A 8 -13.60 -23.46 52.72
N LEU A 9 -14.25 -23.94 51.67
CA LEU A 9 -13.78 -23.83 50.29
C LEU A 9 -14.00 -22.38 49.82
N CYS A 10 -12.92 -21.62 49.63
CA CYS A 10 -12.95 -20.33 48.98
C CYS A 10 -12.81 -20.55 47.48
N GLY A 11 -13.92 -20.48 46.72
CA GLY A 11 -13.94 -20.56 45.27
C GLY A 11 -13.46 -19.24 44.67
N ALA A 12 -12.28 -19.24 44.09
CA ALA A 12 -11.80 -18.11 43.29
C ALA A 12 -12.47 -18.14 41.93
N VAL A 13 -13.35 -17.16 41.64
CA VAL A 13 -13.92 -16.94 40.31
C VAL A 13 -12.88 -16.20 39.50
N LEU A 14 -12.29 -16.90 38.52
CA LEU A 14 -11.39 -16.31 37.53
C LEU A 14 -12.23 -15.61 36.45
N VAL A 15 -12.33 -14.29 36.52
CA VAL A 15 -12.92 -13.48 35.48
C VAL A 15 -11.90 -13.32 34.35
N LEU A 16 -12.06 -14.08 33.26
CA LEU A 16 -11.31 -13.83 32.03
C LEU A 16 -11.84 -12.53 31.40
N ALA A 17 -11.07 -11.46 31.49
CA ALA A 17 -11.30 -10.25 30.73
C ALA A 17 -10.90 -10.53 29.26
N VAL A 18 -11.88 -10.76 28.40
CA VAL A 18 -11.67 -10.80 26.95
C VAL A 18 -11.51 -9.34 26.49
N SER A 19 -10.26 -8.93 26.28
CA SER A 19 -9.96 -7.65 25.64
C SER A 19 -10.31 -7.74 24.16
N VAL A 20 -11.49 -7.26 23.80
CA VAL A 20 -11.85 -7.03 22.40
C VAL A 20 -11.04 -5.83 21.92
N THR A 21 -9.92 -6.10 21.27
CA THR A 21 -9.17 -5.08 20.54
C THR A 21 -10.00 -4.71 19.31
N ALA A 22 -10.79 -3.65 19.40
CA ALA A 22 -11.46 -3.07 18.26
C ALA A 22 -10.37 -2.67 17.25
N ALA A 23 -10.35 -3.32 16.09
CA ALA A 23 -9.54 -2.88 14.97
C ALA A 23 -10.02 -1.46 14.60
N ARG A 24 -9.25 -0.46 15.03
CA ARG A 24 -9.43 0.90 14.55
C ARG A 24 -9.12 0.86 13.05
N SER A 25 -10.14 1.06 12.24
CA SER A 25 -10.01 1.57 10.87
C SER A 25 -9.46 2.99 10.98
N GLY A 26 -8.21 3.11 11.39
CA GLY A 26 -7.53 4.38 11.53
C GLY A 26 -6.97 4.78 10.18
N ALA A 27 -7.27 5.99 9.73
CA ALA A 27 -6.47 6.64 8.71
C ALA A 27 -4.99 6.54 9.13
N VAL A 28 -4.13 6.22 8.18
CA VAL A 28 -2.69 6.13 8.44
C VAL A 28 -2.22 7.51 8.88
N ASP A 29 -1.52 7.57 10.01
CA ASP A 29 -1.01 8.83 10.56
C ASP A 29 0.01 9.44 9.60
N SER A 30 -0.29 10.62 9.10
CA SER A 30 0.56 11.36 8.16
C SER A 30 1.97 11.62 8.71
N SER A 31 2.14 11.77 10.02
CA SER A 31 3.46 11.98 10.65
C SER A 31 4.32 10.72 10.55
N ALA A 32 3.76 9.55 10.83
CA ALA A 32 4.46 8.28 10.72
C ALA A 32 4.91 7.99 9.27
N VAL A 33 4.11 8.41 8.28
CA VAL A 33 4.46 8.25 6.86
C VAL A 33 5.63 9.14 6.47
N LEU A 34 5.68 10.38 6.95
CA LEU A 34 6.78 11.31 6.67
C LEU A 34 8.09 10.84 7.33
N ASP A 35 8.02 10.30 8.54
CA ASP A 35 9.19 9.76 9.24
C ASP A 35 9.76 8.50 8.55
N ALA A 36 8.93 7.76 7.83
CA ALA A 36 9.33 6.57 7.08
C ALA A 36 9.84 6.87 5.67
N ALA A 37 9.80 8.11 5.22
CA ALA A 37 10.34 8.52 3.92
C ALA A 37 11.83 8.15 3.85
N SER A 38 12.21 7.32 2.87
CA SER A 38 13.55 6.77 2.73
C SER A 38 14.34 7.41 1.58
N GLY A 39 13.97 8.63 1.21
CA GLY A 39 14.65 9.39 0.14
C GLY A 39 13.85 10.60 -0.29
N ASP A 40 14.42 11.34 -1.24
CA ASP A 40 13.76 12.49 -1.82
C ASP A 40 12.57 12.09 -2.67
N ALA A 41 11.54 12.92 -2.62
CA ALA A 41 10.38 12.79 -3.50
C ALA A 41 10.77 12.96 -4.96
N ILE A 42 10.26 12.08 -5.81
CA ILE A 42 10.45 12.15 -7.26
C ILE A 42 9.17 12.74 -7.85
N VAL A 43 9.31 13.81 -8.63
CA VAL A 43 8.16 14.50 -9.22
C VAL A 43 8.08 14.23 -10.72
N GLY A 44 6.86 13.94 -11.20
CA GLY A 44 6.61 13.68 -12.62
C GLY A 44 5.14 13.51 -12.92
N ALA A 45 4.83 12.71 -13.94
CA ALA A 45 3.46 12.33 -14.26
C ALA A 45 3.21 10.86 -13.96
N ALA A 46 1.96 10.54 -13.66
CA ALA A 46 1.46 9.17 -13.57
C ALA A 46 0.50 8.86 -14.71
N SER A 47 0.53 7.63 -15.19
CA SER A 47 -0.50 7.06 -16.03
C SER A 47 -1.15 5.84 -15.36
N MET A 48 -2.02 5.15 -16.07
CA MET A 48 -2.64 3.92 -15.58
C MET A 48 -2.32 2.79 -16.55
N TYR A 49 -2.08 1.60 -16.02
CA TYR A 49 -2.06 0.39 -16.83
C TYR A 49 -3.08 -0.65 -16.31
N ASN A 50 -3.61 -1.42 -17.22
CA ASN A 50 -4.44 -2.58 -16.90
C ASN A 50 -4.32 -3.60 -18.05
N PRO A 51 -3.55 -4.69 -17.88
CA PRO A 51 -3.30 -5.66 -18.92
C PRO A 51 -4.54 -6.43 -19.37
N PHE A 52 -5.63 -6.37 -18.60
CA PHE A 52 -6.90 -7.03 -18.93
C PHE A 52 -7.92 -6.11 -19.62
N ARG A 53 -7.59 -4.84 -19.77
CA ARG A 53 -8.51 -3.90 -20.44
C ARG A 53 -8.49 -4.13 -21.94
N PRO A 54 -9.66 -4.26 -22.62
CA PRO A 54 -9.72 -4.42 -24.06
C PRO A 54 -8.97 -3.31 -24.80
N GLY A 55 -8.12 -3.69 -25.77
CA GLY A 55 -7.32 -2.74 -26.55
C GLY A 55 -5.99 -2.32 -25.90
N TRP A 56 -5.73 -2.67 -24.65
CA TRP A 56 -4.45 -2.44 -23.99
C TRP A 56 -3.50 -3.60 -24.30
N ARG A 57 -2.28 -3.29 -24.73
CA ARG A 57 -1.27 -4.28 -25.13
C ARG A 57 -0.03 -4.24 -24.23
N GLU A 58 -0.08 -3.48 -23.15
CA GLU A 58 1.07 -3.27 -22.27
C GLU A 58 1.01 -4.22 -21.08
N GLY A 59 2.12 -4.89 -20.84
CA GLY A 59 2.31 -5.78 -19.71
C GLY A 59 1.68 -7.17 -19.90
N GLY A 60 2.08 -8.09 -19.05
CA GLY A 60 1.49 -9.41 -18.92
C GLY A 60 0.55 -9.48 -17.72
N PRO A 61 -0.07 -10.66 -17.50
CA PRO A 61 -0.97 -10.87 -16.36
C PRO A 61 -0.24 -10.89 -15.00
N ASN A 62 1.09 -11.00 -15.01
CA ASN A 62 1.91 -11.02 -13.80
C ASN A 62 2.81 -9.78 -13.77
N THR A 63 2.96 -9.22 -12.59
CA THR A 63 3.84 -8.09 -12.31
C THR A 63 5.30 -8.53 -12.15
N ALA A 64 6.25 -7.61 -12.12
CA ALA A 64 7.67 -7.90 -11.94
C ALA A 64 7.96 -8.60 -10.59
N SER A 65 7.15 -8.39 -9.55
CA SER A 65 7.25 -9.12 -8.28
C SER A 65 6.78 -10.58 -8.37
N GLY A 66 6.13 -10.97 -9.47
CA GLY A 66 5.54 -12.30 -9.68
C GLY A 66 4.08 -12.42 -9.25
N GLU A 67 3.51 -11.38 -8.66
CA GLU A 67 2.09 -11.34 -8.33
C GLU A 67 1.23 -11.22 -9.59
N ARG A 68 0.04 -11.82 -9.56
CA ARG A 68 -0.94 -11.55 -10.60
C ARG A 68 -1.43 -10.11 -10.48
N TYR A 69 -1.55 -9.41 -11.61
CA TYR A 69 -2.15 -8.08 -11.61
C TYR A 69 -3.57 -8.11 -11.05
N ASP A 70 -3.85 -7.22 -10.13
CA ASP A 70 -5.19 -7.04 -9.52
C ASP A 70 -5.59 -5.55 -9.62
N PRO A 71 -6.63 -5.20 -10.39
CA PRO A 71 -7.09 -3.83 -10.52
C PRO A 71 -7.69 -3.26 -9.24
N SER A 72 -8.02 -4.10 -8.26
CA SER A 72 -8.72 -3.73 -7.02
C SER A 72 -7.80 -3.34 -5.87
N VAL A 73 -6.47 -3.52 -5.99
CA VAL A 73 -5.51 -3.23 -4.92
C VAL A 73 -4.83 -1.87 -5.13
N TRP A 74 -4.30 -1.29 -4.06
CA TRP A 74 -3.50 -0.07 -4.10
C TRP A 74 -2.06 -0.41 -4.50
N ALA A 75 -1.79 -0.43 -5.80
CA ALA A 75 -0.48 -0.79 -6.33
C ALA A 75 -0.11 0.05 -7.55
N ALA A 76 1.17 -0.02 -7.93
CA ALA A 76 1.69 0.69 -9.08
C ALA A 76 2.95 0.02 -9.63
N ALA A 77 3.23 0.29 -10.91
CA ALA A 77 4.51 0.05 -11.55
C ALA A 77 5.36 1.32 -11.49
N ILE A 78 6.63 1.19 -11.10
CA ILE A 78 7.58 2.31 -11.17
C ILE A 78 8.36 2.28 -12.47
N LYS A 79 8.79 3.45 -12.95
CA LYS A 79 9.66 3.53 -14.13
C LYS A 79 10.92 2.68 -13.95
N THR A 80 11.28 1.88 -14.94
CA THR A 80 12.43 0.95 -14.87
C THR A 80 13.71 1.63 -14.40
N SER A 81 13.99 2.85 -14.83
CA SER A 81 15.18 3.61 -14.41
C SER A 81 15.16 4.05 -12.94
N LEU A 82 14.01 3.97 -12.28
CA LEU A 82 13.84 4.30 -10.85
C LEU A 82 13.80 3.05 -9.97
N ARG A 83 13.84 1.86 -10.54
CA ARG A 83 13.66 0.57 -9.87
C ARG A 83 14.49 0.45 -8.58
N GLU A 84 15.77 0.81 -8.62
CA GLU A 84 16.67 0.67 -7.47
C GLU A 84 16.31 1.62 -6.32
N LYS A 85 15.77 2.80 -6.63
CA LYS A 85 15.28 3.75 -5.61
C LYS A 85 14.07 3.24 -4.86
N PHE A 86 13.35 2.27 -5.43
CA PHE A 86 12.16 1.64 -4.85
C PHE A 86 12.43 0.18 -4.47
N GLY A 87 13.64 -0.12 -3.99
CA GLY A 87 13.99 -1.42 -3.42
C GLY A 87 14.22 -2.54 -4.41
N GLY A 88 14.44 -2.24 -5.70
CA GLY A 88 14.84 -3.24 -6.69
C GLY A 88 13.74 -4.26 -7.02
N VAL A 89 12.51 -3.82 -7.18
CA VAL A 89 11.33 -4.69 -7.46
C VAL A 89 11.65 -5.80 -8.45
N GLN A 90 11.52 -7.06 -8.02
CA GLN A 90 11.79 -8.25 -8.82
C GLN A 90 11.03 -9.46 -8.28
N TYR A 91 11.00 -10.54 -9.04
CA TYR A 91 10.35 -11.78 -8.64
C TYR A 91 10.87 -12.29 -7.29
N GLY A 92 9.94 -12.56 -6.37
CA GLY A 92 10.24 -13.06 -5.03
C GLY A 92 10.87 -12.06 -4.06
N ALA A 93 11.09 -10.79 -4.46
CA ALA A 93 11.55 -9.75 -3.55
C ALA A 93 10.47 -9.39 -2.52
N LYS A 94 10.91 -8.83 -1.38
CA LYS A 94 9.98 -8.24 -0.42
C LYS A 94 9.19 -7.10 -1.08
N PRO A 95 7.90 -6.94 -0.72
CA PRO A 95 7.13 -5.79 -1.16
C PRO A 95 7.81 -4.48 -0.77
N THR A 96 7.74 -3.49 -1.63
CA THR A 96 8.18 -2.12 -1.35
C THR A 96 7.00 -1.17 -1.48
N TYR A 97 7.08 -0.03 -0.80
CA TYR A 97 5.97 0.90 -0.69
C TYR A 97 6.40 2.31 -1.03
N ALA A 98 5.46 3.11 -1.48
CA ALA A 98 5.67 4.52 -1.73
C ALA A 98 4.47 5.35 -1.28
N LEU A 99 4.75 6.54 -0.78
CA LEU A 99 3.75 7.59 -0.64
C LEU A 99 3.59 8.29 -1.99
N VAL A 100 2.37 8.37 -2.47
CA VAL A 100 2.00 9.09 -3.68
C VAL A 100 1.11 10.27 -3.31
N GLU A 101 1.47 11.45 -3.81
CA GLU A 101 0.72 12.68 -3.58
C GLU A 101 0.41 13.35 -4.92
N ALA A 102 -0.86 13.66 -5.15
CA ALA A 102 -1.33 14.37 -6.33
C ALA A 102 -2.71 14.97 -6.09
N VAL A 103 -3.04 16.08 -6.73
CA VAL A 103 -4.35 16.76 -6.68
C VAL A 103 -4.94 16.85 -5.28
N GLY A 104 -4.10 17.17 -4.28
CA GLY A 104 -4.50 17.32 -2.88
C GLY A 104 -4.84 16.02 -2.15
N LYS A 105 -4.54 14.86 -2.72
CA LYS A 105 -4.78 13.53 -2.12
C LYS A 105 -3.47 12.80 -1.92
N LYS A 106 -3.44 11.88 -0.93
CA LYS A 106 -2.29 11.05 -0.59
C LYS A 106 -2.72 9.60 -0.52
N VAL A 107 -1.84 8.71 -0.96
CA VAL A 107 -2.06 7.26 -0.88
C VAL A 107 -0.74 6.52 -0.72
N ILE A 108 -0.73 5.49 0.12
CA ILE A 108 0.37 4.52 0.14
C ILE A 108 0.04 3.44 -0.88
N VAL A 109 0.97 3.19 -1.79
CA VAL A 109 0.87 2.13 -2.79
C VAL A 109 1.96 1.10 -2.62
N LYS A 110 1.64 -0.15 -2.94
CA LYS A 110 2.65 -1.19 -3.12
C LYS A 110 3.29 -1.01 -4.50
N ILE A 111 4.62 -0.95 -4.54
CA ILE A 111 5.36 -0.98 -5.80
C ILE A 111 5.68 -2.44 -6.10
N ASN A 112 4.96 -3.04 -7.01
CA ASN A 112 5.07 -4.45 -7.35
C ASN A 112 5.40 -4.72 -8.83
N ASP A 113 5.53 -3.65 -9.60
CA ASP A 113 5.85 -3.76 -11.02
C ASP A 113 6.82 -2.67 -11.48
N VAL A 114 7.40 -2.86 -12.66
CA VAL A 114 8.28 -1.90 -13.33
C VAL A 114 7.95 -1.85 -14.82
N GLY A 115 8.06 -0.69 -15.42
CA GLY A 115 7.80 -0.53 -16.85
C GLY A 115 8.65 0.55 -17.52
N PRO A 116 8.85 0.45 -18.83
CA PRO A 116 9.55 1.45 -19.64
C PRO A 116 8.63 2.63 -19.95
N LEU A 117 8.26 3.40 -18.93
CA LEU A 117 7.27 4.46 -19.04
C LEU A 117 7.72 5.58 -20.01
N THR A 118 6.76 6.16 -20.71
CA THR A 118 6.95 7.32 -21.59
C THR A 118 7.74 8.43 -20.88
N PRO A 119 8.59 9.19 -21.54
CA PRO A 119 9.30 10.32 -20.95
C PRO A 119 8.36 11.27 -20.19
N GLY A 120 8.79 11.71 -19.00
CA GLY A 120 7.98 12.52 -18.09
C GLY A 120 7.08 11.72 -17.14
N ARG A 121 6.71 10.47 -17.46
CA ARG A 121 6.01 9.58 -16.55
C ARG A 121 7.01 8.87 -15.64
N ILE A 122 6.67 8.75 -14.35
CA ILE A 122 7.52 8.14 -13.33
C ILE A 122 6.87 6.91 -12.70
N ILE A 123 5.53 6.81 -12.78
CA ILE A 123 4.74 5.76 -12.15
C ILE A 123 3.51 5.47 -13.01
N ASP A 124 3.12 4.19 -13.09
CA ASP A 124 1.85 3.74 -13.67
C ASP A 124 0.99 3.13 -12.58
N PHE A 125 -0.16 3.72 -12.34
CA PHE A 125 -1.11 3.25 -11.35
C PHE A 125 -1.89 2.04 -11.87
N ASN A 126 -2.22 1.10 -10.95
CA ASN A 126 -3.32 0.20 -11.26
C ASN A 126 -4.66 0.97 -11.19
N GLU A 127 -5.74 0.33 -11.63
CA GLU A 127 -7.03 1.01 -11.80
C GLU A 127 -7.56 1.62 -10.48
N ARG A 128 -7.48 0.89 -9.34
CA ARG A 128 -7.93 1.41 -8.04
C ARG A 128 -7.19 2.67 -7.63
N THR A 129 -5.87 2.67 -7.79
CA THR A 129 -5.03 3.82 -7.45
C THR A 129 -5.36 5.01 -8.34
N MET A 130 -5.52 4.79 -9.66
CA MET A 130 -5.88 5.85 -10.58
C MET A 130 -7.24 6.48 -10.25
N ARG A 131 -8.24 5.67 -9.89
CA ARG A 131 -9.58 6.16 -9.51
C ARG A 131 -9.59 7.06 -8.29
N LEU A 132 -8.59 7.01 -7.43
CA LEU A 132 -8.47 7.98 -6.33
C LEU A 132 -8.26 9.40 -6.86
N PHE A 133 -7.44 9.55 -7.90
CA PHE A 133 -7.05 10.84 -8.47
C PHE A 133 -7.94 11.26 -9.65
N ASP A 134 -8.42 10.30 -10.41
CA ASP A 134 -9.32 10.46 -11.56
C ASP A 134 -10.44 9.40 -11.52
N PRO A 135 -11.55 9.67 -10.83
CA PRO A 135 -12.64 8.70 -10.66
C PRO A 135 -13.26 8.22 -11.99
N SER A 136 -13.29 9.06 -13.01
CA SER A 136 -13.84 8.73 -14.33
C SER A 136 -12.88 7.93 -15.21
N LEU A 137 -11.57 7.98 -14.90
CA LEU A 137 -10.49 7.44 -15.74
C LEU A 137 -10.39 8.10 -17.14
N GLU A 138 -10.92 9.32 -17.30
CA GLU A 138 -10.95 10.02 -18.57
C GLU A 138 -9.66 10.79 -18.86
N ARG A 139 -8.96 11.24 -17.81
CA ARG A 139 -7.72 12.02 -17.97
C ARG A 139 -6.57 11.19 -18.52
N GLY A 140 -6.49 9.91 -18.13
CA GLY A 140 -5.45 8.99 -18.54
C GLY A 140 -4.04 9.31 -18.02
N VAL A 141 -3.75 10.58 -17.73
CA VAL A 141 -2.47 11.06 -17.17
C VAL A 141 -2.73 12.08 -16.07
N ILE A 142 -2.03 11.94 -14.94
CA ILE A 142 -2.02 12.89 -13.85
C ILE A 142 -0.65 13.56 -13.81
N HIS A 143 -0.62 14.88 -13.88
CA HIS A 143 0.61 15.67 -13.79
C HIS A 143 0.88 16.14 -12.34
N GLY A 144 2.14 16.47 -12.06
CA GLY A 144 2.54 16.97 -10.73
C GLY A 144 2.41 15.93 -9.62
N VAL A 145 2.62 14.66 -9.98
CA VAL A 145 2.63 13.57 -9.01
C VAL A 145 3.97 13.53 -8.30
N SER A 146 3.93 13.51 -6.96
CA SER A 146 5.08 13.30 -6.10
C SER A 146 5.07 11.86 -5.60
N VAL A 147 6.19 11.16 -5.69
CA VAL A 147 6.34 9.77 -5.26
C VAL A 147 7.57 9.65 -4.36
N THR A 148 7.35 9.28 -3.10
CA THR A 148 8.41 9.13 -2.09
C THR A 148 8.52 7.66 -1.67
N PRO A 149 9.71 7.03 -1.79
CA PRO A 149 9.93 5.69 -1.26
C PRO A 149 9.70 5.65 0.25
N LEU A 150 9.09 4.58 0.74
CA LEU A 150 8.89 4.35 2.17
C LEU A 150 9.71 3.16 2.64
N SER A 151 10.35 3.29 3.81
CA SER A 151 11.01 2.18 4.51
C SER A 151 9.99 1.39 5.33
N GLY A 152 10.26 0.09 5.51
CA GLY A 152 9.40 -0.80 6.33
C GLY A 152 8.17 -1.33 5.59
N ASP A 153 7.28 -1.96 6.36
CA ASP A 153 6.05 -2.58 5.86
C ASP A 153 4.86 -1.68 6.10
N TRP A 154 4.04 -1.49 5.06
CA TRP A 154 2.87 -0.61 5.11
C TRP A 154 1.62 -1.31 4.64
N ILE A 155 0.47 -0.82 5.11
CA ILE A 155 -0.83 -1.21 4.57
C ILE A 155 -1.18 -0.21 3.46
N PRO A 156 -1.25 -0.62 2.19
CA PRO A 156 -1.61 0.27 1.10
C PRO A 156 -3.03 0.82 1.24
N GLY A 157 -3.18 2.12 0.98
CA GLY A 157 -4.46 2.81 1.08
C GLY A 157 -4.33 4.32 1.20
N PRO A 158 -5.45 5.06 1.15
CA PRO A 158 -5.46 6.50 1.34
C PRO A 158 -4.89 6.91 2.71
N VAL A 159 -4.15 8.03 2.72
CA VAL A 159 -3.63 8.67 3.93
C VAL A 159 -4.52 9.85 4.27
N GLY A 160 -4.97 9.91 5.52
CA GLY A 160 -5.85 10.96 6.04
C GLY A 160 -5.11 12.24 6.41
#